data_14b590c878d47918776d233834c47b09
#
_entry.id   14b590c878d47918776d233834c47b09
#
_cell.length_a   1.000
_cell.length_b   1.000
_cell.length_c   1.000
_cell.angle_alpha   90.00
_cell.angle_beta   90.00
_cell.angle_gamma   90.00
#
_symmetry.space_group_name_H-M   'P 1'
#
loop_
_entity.id
_entity.type
_entity.pdbx_description
1 polymer ?
#
loop_
_entity_poly.entity_id
_entity_poly.type
_entity_poly.pdbx_seq_one_letter_code
_entity_poly.pdbx_strand_id
1 'polypeptide(L)'
;ERGLAVFVMEPLLGGRLAGKLPPRARAVLDSARDPHLRTPAAWGLSWVWNHPQVTMLLSGMTDTAQVDENVVLADRALPDSMTATQLDTIAHVLDEFEKSNRVPCTGCGYCMPCPKGINIPGCFAAYNASYAHSWFTGLLQYFTASAVRTSEAKLVSNCVKCGKCARHCPQHIDIPERLDDVRRRFQPGPV
;
A
#
# COMPACT_ATOMS: atom_id res chain seq x y z
N GLU A 1 -2.02 -22.03 22.86
CA GLU A 1 -2.83 -20.89 22.45
C GLU A 1 -3.18 -20.08 23.69
N ARG A 2 -2.92 -18.75 23.64
CA ARG A 2 -2.87 -17.94 24.87
C ARG A 2 -4.19 -17.20 25.17
N GLY A 3 -5.26 -17.44 24.40
CA GLY A 3 -6.56 -16.76 24.57
C GLY A 3 -6.49 -15.24 24.42
N LEU A 4 -5.53 -14.72 23.62
CA LEU A 4 -5.38 -13.30 23.40
C LEU A 4 -6.31 -12.82 22.28
N ALA A 5 -6.91 -11.63 22.45
CA ALA A 5 -7.67 -10.98 21.42
C ALA A 5 -6.72 -10.35 20.38
N VAL A 6 -7.06 -10.48 19.10
CA VAL A 6 -6.33 -9.87 17.99
C VAL A 6 -7.13 -8.71 17.39
N PHE A 7 -6.61 -7.51 17.50
CA PHE A 7 -7.17 -6.30 16.88
C PHE A 7 -6.37 -5.92 15.65
N VAL A 8 -7.02 -5.84 14.49
CA VAL A 8 -6.38 -5.42 13.23
C VAL A 8 -6.60 -3.94 13.03
N MET A 9 -5.51 -3.18 12.93
CA MET A 9 -5.53 -1.75 12.63
C MET A 9 -5.12 -1.51 11.17
N GLU A 10 -5.66 -0.45 10.56
CA GLU A 10 -5.33 -0.07 9.18
C GLU A 10 -5.53 -1.20 8.14
N PRO A 11 -6.64 -1.97 8.19
CA PRO A 11 -6.83 -3.15 7.35
C PRO A 11 -6.78 -2.82 5.85
N LEU A 12 -7.05 -1.57 5.48
CA LEU A 12 -7.07 -1.09 4.09
C LEU A 12 -5.89 -0.14 3.76
N LEU A 13 -4.80 -0.18 4.54
CA LEU A 13 -3.60 0.66 4.35
C LEU A 13 -3.95 2.15 4.19
N GLY A 14 -4.70 2.73 5.12
CA GLY A 14 -5.17 4.12 5.06
C GLY A 14 -6.06 4.39 3.85
N GLY A 15 -6.89 3.44 3.45
CA GLY A 15 -7.81 3.52 2.31
C GLY A 15 -7.16 3.27 0.94
N ARG A 16 -5.85 2.97 0.88
CA ARG A 16 -5.16 2.72 -0.41
C ARG A 16 -5.73 1.48 -1.12
N LEU A 17 -6.05 0.43 -0.39
CA LEU A 17 -6.65 -0.79 -0.96
C LEU A 17 -8.10 -0.57 -1.37
N ALA A 18 -8.80 0.39 -0.77
CA ALA A 18 -10.18 0.73 -1.16
C ALA A 18 -10.23 1.60 -2.43
N GLY A 19 -9.44 2.69 -2.48
CA GLY A 19 -9.57 3.71 -3.51
C GLY A 19 -8.42 3.81 -4.50
N LYS A 20 -7.27 3.17 -4.26
CA LYS A 20 -6.03 3.35 -5.05
C LYS A 20 -5.37 2.03 -5.45
N LEU A 21 -6.15 0.99 -5.69
CA LEU A 21 -5.63 -0.26 -6.25
C LEU A 21 -5.03 -0.01 -7.63
N PRO A 22 -3.91 -0.70 -7.97
CA PRO A 22 -3.40 -0.74 -9.33
C PRO A 22 -4.50 -1.18 -10.31
N PRO A 23 -4.55 -0.62 -11.53
CA PRO A 23 -5.63 -0.91 -12.49
C PRO A 23 -5.82 -2.41 -12.77
N ARG A 24 -4.73 -3.18 -12.84
CA ARG A 24 -4.79 -4.64 -13.06
C ARG A 24 -5.40 -5.37 -11.87
N ALA A 25 -4.98 -5.05 -10.65
CA ALA A 25 -5.56 -5.61 -9.44
C ALA A 25 -7.05 -5.24 -9.30
N ARG A 26 -7.42 -4.01 -9.65
CA ARG A 26 -8.82 -3.57 -9.69
C ARG A 26 -9.65 -4.36 -10.71
N ALA A 27 -9.12 -4.58 -11.91
CA ALA A 27 -9.79 -5.35 -12.96
C ALA A 27 -10.11 -6.80 -12.54
N VAL A 28 -9.26 -7.42 -11.71
CA VAL A 28 -9.53 -8.76 -11.14
C VAL A 28 -10.79 -8.72 -10.28
N LEU A 29 -10.91 -7.76 -9.36
CA LEU A 29 -12.12 -7.61 -8.52
C LEU A 29 -13.36 -7.32 -9.35
N ASP A 30 -13.26 -6.41 -10.32
CA ASP A 30 -14.39 -6.03 -11.17
C ASP A 30 -14.88 -7.22 -12.03
N SER A 31 -13.99 -8.14 -12.41
CA SER A 31 -14.34 -9.35 -13.16
C SER A 31 -15.02 -10.44 -12.33
N ALA A 32 -14.77 -10.47 -11.03
CA ALA A 32 -15.32 -11.48 -10.12
C ALA A 32 -16.84 -11.38 -9.94
N ARG A 33 -17.43 -10.18 -10.15
CA ARG A 33 -18.88 -9.92 -10.10
C ARG A 33 -19.60 -10.51 -8.89
N ASP A 34 -18.96 -10.51 -7.72
CA ASP A 34 -19.57 -11.01 -6.50
C ASP A 34 -20.74 -10.10 -6.07
N PRO A 35 -21.94 -10.63 -5.79
CA PRO A 35 -23.12 -9.82 -5.44
C PRO A 35 -23.00 -9.16 -4.06
N HIS A 36 -22.15 -9.68 -3.18
CA HIS A 36 -21.97 -9.22 -1.79
C HIS A 36 -20.69 -8.43 -1.59
N LEU A 37 -19.65 -8.66 -2.40
CA LEU A 37 -18.34 -8.02 -2.31
C LEU A 37 -18.15 -7.06 -3.50
N ARG A 38 -18.90 -5.95 -3.50
CA ARG A 38 -18.97 -5.03 -4.65
C ARG A 38 -17.85 -4.01 -4.70
N THR A 39 -17.19 -3.75 -3.57
CA THR A 39 -16.12 -2.75 -3.45
C THR A 39 -14.81 -3.41 -3.04
N PRO A 40 -13.67 -2.82 -3.38
CA PRO A 40 -12.38 -3.30 -2.87
C PRO A 40 -12.31 -3.31 -1.34
N ALA A 41 -13.01 -2.36 -0.67
CA ALA A 41 -13.13 -2.34 0.78
C ALA A 41 -13.85 -3.59 1.28
N ALA A 42 -15.00 -3.95 0.67
CA ALA A 42 -15.75 -5.15 1.01
C ALA A 42 -14.88 -6.41 0.90
N TRP A 43 -14.14 -6.57 -0.19
CA TRP A 43 -13.20 -7.68 -0.38
C TRP A 43 -12.12 -7.73 0.72
N GLY A 44 -11.47 -6.60 0.98
CA GLY A 44 -10.39 -6.53 1.96
C GLY A 44 -10.86 -6.77 3.40
N LEU A 45 -11.97 -6.16 3.81
CA LEU A 45 -12.52 -6.33 5.16
C LEU A 45 -13.04 -7.76 5.38
N SER A 46 -13.77 -8.33 4.40
CA SER A 46 -14.24 -9.70 4.49
C SER A 46 -13.09 -10.70 4.57
N TRP A 47 -12.00 -10.46 3.84
CA TRP A 47 -10.80 -11.28 3.95
C TRP A 47 -10.18 -11.24 5.34
N VAL A 48 -10.12 -10.08 5.98
CA VAL A 48 -9.61 -9.96 7.36
C VAL A 48 -10.52 -10.71 8.34
N TRP A 49 -11.83 -10.55 8.25
CA TRP A 49 -12.78 -11.26 9.12
C TRP A 49 -12.85 -12.76 8.87
N ASN A 50 -12.45 -13.21 7.67
CA ASN A 50 -12.38 -14.65 7.38
C ASN A 50 -11.36 -15.41 8.23
N HIS A 51 -10.44 -14.70 8.91
CA HIS A 51 -9.46 -15.32 9.78
C HIS A 51 -10.02 -15.53 11.19
N PRO A 52 -10.16 -16.78 11.69
CA PRO A 52 -10.77 -17.04 13.00
C PRO A 52 -9.99 -16.46 14.19
N GLN A 53 -8.72 -16.06 13.97
CA GLN A 53 -7.90 -15.41 14.99
C GLN A 53 -8.23 -13.94 15.19
N VAL A 54 -8.89 -13.30 14.23
CA VAL A 54 -9.21 -11.87 14.28
C VAL A 54 -10.45 -11.66 15.14
N THR A 55 -10.26 -10.95 16.26
CA THR A 55 -11.36 -10.60 17.17
C THR A 55 -12.09 -9.34 16.71
N MET A 56 -11.34 -8.35 16.24
CA MET A 56 -11.90 -7.06 15.83
C MET A 56 -11.01 -6.41 14.78
N LEU A 57 -11.61 -5.64 13.87
CA LEU A 57 -10.86 -4.74 13.01
C LEU A 57 -11.32 -3.28 13.20
N LEU A 58 -10.39 -2.35 13.03
CA LEU A 58 -10.63 -0.93 13.14
C LEU A 58 -10.53 -0.31 11.74
N SER A 59 -11.65 0.15 11.21
CA SER A 59 -11.73 0.82 9.90
C SER A 59 -11.90 2.32 10.08
N GLY A 60 -11.04 3.11 9.43
CA GLY A 60 -11.18 4.57 9.35
C GLY A 60 -12.17 4.95 8.25
N MET A 61 -13.36 5.42 8.64
CA MET A 61 -14.42 5.83 7.73
C MET A 61 -14.55 7.35 7.72
N THR A 62 -14.72 7.96 6.56
CA THR A 62 -14.76 9.42 6.38
C THR A 62 -16.13 9.94 5.94
N ASP A 63 -17.04 9.03 5.57
CA ASP A 63 -18.42 9.36 5.22
C ASP A 63 -19.39 8.26 5.69
N THR A 64 -20.69 8.60 5.72
CA THR A 64 -21.74 7.71 6.20
C THR A 64 -21.95 6.48 5.32
N ALA A 65 -21.74 6.58 4.01
CA ALA A 65 -21.91 5.45 3.11
C ALA A 65 -20.87 4.35 3.41
N GLN A 66 -19.65 4.72 3.79
CA GLN A 66 -18.64 3.75 4.23
C GLN A 66 -19.02 3.09 5.55
N VAL A 67 -19.66 3.83 6.46
CA VAL A 67 -20.15 3.26 7.73
C VAL A 67 -21.26 2.24 7.45
N ASP A 68 -22.25 2.62 6.63
CA ASP A 68 -23.37 1.75 6.27
C ASP A 68 -22.90 0.48 5.58
N GLU A 69 -21.98 0.57 4.61
CA GLU A 69 -21.39 -0.58 3.95
C GLU A 69 -20.67 -1.50 4.94
N ASN A 70 -19.80 -0.93 5.80
CA ASN A 70 -19.00 -1.70 6.73
C ASN A 70 -19.82 -2.39 7.82
N VAL A 71 -20.93 -1.77 8.28
CA VAL A 71 -21.86 -2.40 9.23
C VAL A 71 -22.54 -3.59 8.60
N VAL A 72 -23.04 -3.45 7.36
CA VAL A 72 -23.68 -4.57 6.63
C VAL A 72 -22.68 -5.70 6.36
N LEU A 73 -21.43 -5.37 6.09
CA LEU A 73 -20.37 -6.38 5.92
C LEU A 73 -20.08 -7.10 7.24
N ALA A 74 -19.97 -6.37 8.35
CA ALA A 74 -19.68 -6.94 9.66
C ALA A 74 -20.75 -7.94 10.11
N ASP A 75 -22.02 -7.68 9.81
CA ASP A 75 -23.14 -8.59 10.12
C ASP A 75 -23.07 -9.93 9.36
N ARG A 76 -22.35 -9.96 8.23
CA ARG A 76 -22.31 -11.13 7.32
C ARG A 76 -20.97 -11.86 7.33
N ALA A 77 -19.90 -11.14 7.63
CA ALA A 77 -18.55 -11.67 7.60
C ALA A 77 -18.29 -12.54 8.83
N LEU A 78 -18.21 -13.84 8.61
CA LEU A 78 -17.90 -14.83 9.64
C LEU A 78 -16.53 -15.45 9.37
N PRO A 79 -15.85 -15.95 10.40
CA PRO A 79 -14.64 -16.76 10.21
C PRO A 79 -14.88 -17.92 9.24
N ASP A 80 -13.92 -18.17 8.37
CA ASP A 80 -13.93 -19.26 7.38
C ASP A 80 -15.16 -19.24 6.43
N SER A 81 -15.79 -18.06 6.25
CA SER A 81 -17.01 -17.93 5.43
C SER A 81 -16.74 -17.62 3.95
N MET A 82 -15.52 -17.20 3.59
CA MET A 82 -15.18 -16.96 2.19
C MET A 82 -15.07 -18.26 1.41
N THR A 83 -15.68 -18.27 0.22
CA THR A 83 -15.60 -19.42 -0.69
C THR A 83 -14.19 -19.57 -1.28
N ALA A 84 -13.87 -20.78 -1.77
CA ALA A 84 -12.60 -21.02 -2.46
C ALA A 84 -12.40 -20.07 -3.66
N THR A 85 -13.47 -19.77 -4.42
CA THR A 85 -13.41 -18.82 -5.54
C THR A 85 -13.10 -17.39 -5.09
N GLN A 86 -13.67 -16.95 -3.96
CA GLN A 86 -13.36 -15.64 -3.39
C GLN A 86 -11.91 -15.56 -2.91
N LEU A 87 -11.41 -16.58 -2.24
CA LEU A 87 -10.02 -16.65 -1.81
C LEU A 87 -9.04 -16.67 -2.99
N ASP A 88 -9.36 -17.39 -4.06
CA ASP A 88 -8.57 -17.39 -5.30
C ASP A 88 -8.57 -16.01 -5.96
N THR A 89 -9.70 -15.33 -5.98
CA THR A 89 -9.78 -13.93 -6.45
C THR A 89 -8.85 -13.02 -5.65
N ILE A 90 -8.84 -13.12 -4.32
CA ILE A 90 -7.91 -12.35 -3.46
C ILE A 90 -6.46 -12.69 -3.79
N ALA A 91 -6.12 -13.97 -4.00
CA ALA A 91 -4.76 -14.38 -4.37
C ALA A 91 -4.32 -13.74 -5.71
N HIS A 92 -5.19 -13.71 -6.70
CA HIS A 92 -4.91 -13.04 -7.97
C HIS A 92 -4.77 -11.52 -7.81
N VAL A 93 -5.60 -10.88 -6.98
CA VAL A 93 -5.47 -9.45 -6.66
C VAL A 93 -4.12 -9.16 -6.02
N LEU A 94 -3.68 -10.00 -5.08
CA LEU A 94 -2.39 -9.86 -4.40
C LEU A 94 -1.23 -9.98 -5.39
N ASP A 95 -1.26 -10.97 -6.28
CA ASP A 95 -0.23 -11.16 -7.32
C ASP A 95 -0.10 -9.91 -8.24
N GLU A 96 -1.22 -9.38 -8.73
CA GLU A 96 -1.22 -8.15 -9.53
C GLU A 96 -0.81 -6.90 -8.74
N PHE A 97 -1.16 -6.84 -7.45
CA PHE A 97 -0.73 -5.77 -6.56
C PHE A 97 0.79 -5.79 -6.34
N GLU A 98 1.37 -6.96 -6.06
CA GLU A 98 2.80 -7.13 -5.81
C GLU A 98 3.65 -6.81 -7.06
N LYS A 99 3.18 -7.16 -8.25
CA LYS A 99 3.85 -6.80 -9.52
C LYS A 99 4.06 -5.29 -9.66
N SER A 100 3.19 -4.48 -9.09
CA SER A 100 3.25 -3.02 -9.15
C SER A 100 3.78 -2.38 -7.87
N ASN A 101 3.63 -3.02 -6.71
CA ASN A 101 4.06 -2.52 -5.41
C ASN A 101 5.47 -3.00 -5.05
N ARG A 102 6.46 -2.63 -5.86
CA ARG A 102 7.86 -3.07 -5.75
C ARG A 102 8.53 -2.74 -4.42
N VAL A 103 8.08 -1.68 -3.76
CA VAL A 103 8.51 -1.32 -2.40
C VAL A 103 7.26 -1.30 -1.52
N PRO A 104 7.16 -2.16 -0.49
CA PRO A 104 5.96 -2.30 0.35
C PRO A 104 5.83 -1.15 1.36
N CYS A 105 6.01 0.09 0.88
CA CYS A 105 5.92 1.29 1.71
C CYS A 105 4.46 1.67 1.93
N THR A 106 4.04 1.78 3.20
CA THR A 106 2.68 2.20 3.59
C THR A 106 2.50 3.72 3.61
N GLY A 107 3.60 4.49 3.53
CA GLY A 107 3.55 5.95 3.59
C GLY A 107 3.43 6.51 5.01
N CYS A 108 3.63 5.71 6.05
CA CYS A 108 3.45 6.10 7.46
C CYS A 108 4.34 7.26 7.94
N GLY A 109 5.45 7.56 7.26
CA GLY A 109 6.31 8.71 7.55
C GLY A 109 7.31 8.52 8.70
N TYR A 110 7.35 7.38 9.39
CA TYR A 110 8.29 7.18 10.52
C TYR A 110 9.78 7.25 10.14
N CYS A 111 10.10 7.10 8.85
CA CYS A 111 11.44 7.31 8.32
C CYS A 111 11.82 8.80 8.15
N MET A 112 10.89 9.72 8.40
CA MET A 112 11.10 11.15 8.27
C MET A 112 11.35 11.81 9.64
N PRO A 113 12.10 12.95 9.70
CA PRO A 113 12.77 13.61 8.58
C PRO A 113 14.08 12.91 8.16
N CYS A 114 14.33 12.87 6.85
CA CYS A 114 15.63 12.44 6.34
C CYS A 114 16.68 13.56 6.55
N PRO A 115 17.89 13.27 7.07
CA PRO A 115 18.94 14.29 7.25
C PRO A 115 19.37 14.98 5.96
N LYS A 116 19.15 14.34 4.81
CA LYS A 116 19.40 14.89 3.46
C LYS A 116 18.15 15.45 2.79
N GLY A 117 17.05 15.59 3.54
CA GLY A 117 15.80 16.17 3.07
C GLY A 117 15.03 15.31 2.05
N ILE A 118 15.43 14.07 1.80
CA ILE A 118 14.77 13.20 0.83
C ILE A 118 13.36 12.87 1.32
N ASN A 119 12.35 13.10 0.49
CA ASN A 119 10.98 12.65 0.75
C ASN A 119 10.87 11.16 0.42
N ILE A 120 11.30 10.31 1.36
CA ILE A 120 11.39 8.86 1.19
C ILE A 120 10.03 8.23 0.79
N PRO A 121 8.91 8.50 1.52
CA PRO A 121 7.61 7.95 1.14
C PRO A 121 7.15 8.39 -0.25
N GLY A 122 7.35 9.66 -0.61
CA GLY A 122 7.01 10.20 -1.92
C GLY A 122 7.83 9.56 -3.04
N CYS A 123 9.12 9.32 -2.82
CA CYS A 123 9.98 8.64 -3.78
C CYS A 123 9.55 7.18 -4.01
N PHE A 124 9.17 6.46 -2.96
CA PHE A 124 8.67 5.09 -3.08
C PHE A 124 7.29 5.03 -3.74
N ALA A 125 6.41 5.98 -3.44
CA ALA A 125 5.13 6.09 -4.13
C ALA A 125 5.31 6.30 -5.63
N ALA A 126 6.21 7.20 -6.02
CA ALA A 126 6.57 7.46 -7.43
C ALA A 126 7.16 6.21 -8.10
N TYR A 127 8.06 5.50 -7.41
CA TYR A 127 8.65 4.26 -7.91
C TYR A 127 7.58 3.20 -8.19
N ASN A 128 6.71 2.93 -7.22
CA ASN A 128 5.61 1.99 -7.38
C ASN A 128 4.64 2.42 -8.50
N ALA A 129 4.30 3.71 -8.58
CA ALA A 129 3.44 4.25 -9.64
C ALA A 129 4.02 4.03 -11.04
N SER A 130 5.36 3.99 -11.18
CA SER A 130 6.03 3.70 -12.46
C SER A 130 5.81 2.28 -12.97
N TYR A 131 5.41 1.36 -12.11
CA TYR A 131 5.04 -0.02 -12.46
C TYR A 131 3.51 -0.22 -12.48
N ALA A 132 2.80 0.48 -11.59
CA ALA A 132 1.34 0.37 -11.52
C ALA A 132 0.63 1.01 -12.73
N HIS A 133 1.16 2.12 -13.23
CA HIS A 133 0.55 2.91 -14.31
C HIS A 133 1.48 3.01 -15.52
N SER A 134 2.46 3.90 -15.45
CA SER A 134 3.47 4.06 -16.50
C SER A 134 4.75 4.69 -15.94
N TRP A 135 5.87 4.46 -16.63
CA TRP A 135 7.13 5.10 -16.28
C TRP A 135 7.01 6.63 -16.20
N PHE A 136 6.28 7.23 -17.12
CA PHE A 136 6.09 8.69 -17.16
C PHE A 136 5.28 9.20 -15.96
N THR A 137 4.23 8.49 -15.56
CA THR A 137 3.45 8.82 -14.34
C THR A 137 4.35 8.81 -13.11
N GLY A 138 5.16 7.76 -12.97
CA GLY A 138 6.11 7.65 -11.87
C GLY A 138 7.16 8.77 -11.89
N LEU A 139 7.69 9.12 -13.07
CA LEU A 139 8.66 10.20 -13.24
C LEU A 139 8.09 11.56 -12.80
N LEU A 140 6.87 11.89 -13.21
CA LEU A 140 6.22 13.15 -12.81
C LEU A 140 6.02 13.21 -11.28
N GLN A 141 5.58 12.13 -10.68
CA GLN A 141 5.45 12.04 -9.22
C GLN A 141 6.82 12.15 -8.51
N TYR A 142 7.87 11.55 -9.09
CA TYR A 142 9.22 11.67 -8.57
C TYR A 142 9.73 13.11 -8.60
N PHE A 143 9.49 13.83 -9.67
CA PHE A 143 9.86 15.25 -9.76
C PHE A 143 9.13 16.11 -8.72
N THR A 144 7.87 15.81 -8.44
CA THR A 144 7.13 16.48 -7.37
C THR A 144 7.69 16.13 -5.99
N ALA A 145 7.94 14.84 -5.73
CA ALA A 145 8.44 14.35 -4.45
C ALA A 145 9.86 14.85 -4.12
N SER A 146 10.72 14.98 -5.13
CA SER A 146 12.11 15.41 -5.00
C SER A 146 12.32 16.92 -5.13
N ALA A 147 11.24 17.69 -5.34
CA ALA A 147 11.28 19.14 -5.50
C ALA A 147 12.32 19.61 -6.56
N VAL A 148 12.50 18.83 -7.63
CA VAL A 148 13.51 19.09 -8.70
C VAL A 148 13.36 20.48 -9.33
N ARG A 149 12.16 21.07 -9.29
CA ARG A 149 11.87 22.39 -9.85
C ARG A 149 12.25 23.55 -8.92
N THR A 150 12.75 23.28 -7.73
CA THR A 150 13.18 24.29 -6.76
C THR A 150 14.71 24.33 -6.66
N SER A 151 15.26 25.43 -6.14
CA SER A 151 16.69 25.57 -5.87
C SER A 151 17.25 24.56 -4.86
N GLU A 152 16.38 23.83 -4.17
CA GLU A 152 16.74 22.84 -3.15
C GLU A 152 16.30 21.42 -3.56
N ALA A 153 16.69 20.96 -4.74
CA ALA A 153 16.37 19.61 -5.20
C ALA A 153 16.83 18.54 -4.20
N LYS A 154 15.89 17.76 -3.67
CA LYS A 154 16.11 16.73 -2.66
C LYS A 154 16.10 15.34 -3.31
N LEU A 155 17.07 15.13 -4.19
CA LEU A 155 17.21 13.93 -5.01
C LEU A 155 17.59 12.70 -4.17
N VAL A 156 17.18 11.52 -4.62
CA VAL A 156 17.57 10.25 -3.97
C VAL A 156 19.08 9.99 -4.04
N SER A 157 19.78 10.55 -5.03
CA SER A 157 21.25 10.54 -5.13
C SER A 157 21.96 11.22 -3.95
N ASN A 158 21.27 12.08 -3.20
CA ASN A 158 21.81 12.71 -1.99
C ASN A 158 21.86 11.75 -0.78
N CYS A 159 21.40 10.50 -0.94
CA CYS A 159 21.39 9.53 0.13
C CYS A 159 22.82 9.12 0.51
N VAL A 160 23.20 9.39 1.76
CA VAL A 160 24.52 9.01 2.33
C VAL A 160 24.48 7.64 3.03
N LYS A 161 23.42 6.86 2.83
CA LYS A 161 23.25 5.50 3.38
C LYS A 161 23.46 5.40 4.90
N CYS A 162 23.09 6.43 5.66
CA CYS A 162 23.29 6.48 7.12
C CYS A 162 22.41 5.50 7.92
N GLY A 163 21.42 4.84 7.30
CA GLY A 163 20.56 3.81 7.89
C GLY A 163 19.52 4.29 8.92
N LYS A 164 19.47 5.59 9.26
CA LYS A 164 18.52 6.10 10.27
C LYS A 164 17.09 5.77 9.93
N CYS A 165 16.69 5.95 8.68
CA CYS A 165 15.34 5.71 8.19
C CYS A 165 14.92 4.23 8.29
N ALA A 166 15.83 3.29 7.98
CA ALA A 166 15.53 1.86 8.03
C ALA A 166 15.23 1.37 9.45
N ARG A 167 15.91 1.91 10.48
CA ARG A 167 15.69 1.55 11.89
C ARG A 167 14.28 1.90 12.39
N HIS A 168 13.64 2.89 11.80
CA HIS A 168 12.30 3.33 12.19
C HIS A 168 11.19 2.79 11.26
N CYS A 169 11.55 1.95 10.29
CA CYS A 169 10.59 1.42 9.34
C CYS A 169 9.82 0.22 9.93
N PRO A 170 8.51 0.33 10.20
CA PRO A 170 7.73 -0.79 10.72
C PRO A 170 7.53 -1.91 9.69
N GLN A 171 7.80 -1.64 8.41
CA GLN A 171 7.76 -2.62 7.33
C GLN A 171 9.13 -3.29 7.09
N HIS A 172 10.13 -2.99 7.91
CA HIS A 172 11.50 -3.52 7.80
C HIS A 172 12.14 -3.37 6.41
N ILE A 173 11.78 -2.29 5.69
CA ILE A 173 12.33 -2.00 4.36
C ILE A 173 13.79 -1.56 4.51
N ASP A 174 14.71 -2.17 3.74
CA ASP A 174 16.04 -1.59 3.55
C ASP A 174 15.92 -0.34 2.67
N ILE A 175 15.61 0.78 3.34
CA ILE A 175 15.33 2.04 2.66
C ILE A 175 16.52 2.53 1.83
N PRO A 176 17.79 2.50 2.31
CA PRO A 176 18.94 2.90 1.50
C PRO A 176 19.07 2.10 0.20
N GLU A 177 18.89 0.78 0.24
CA GLU A 177 18.94 -0.08 -0.95
C GLU A 177 17.79 0.23 -1.91
N ARG A 178 16.55 0.35 -1.37
CA ARG A 178 15.39 0.68 -2.20
C ARG A 178 15.45 2.08 -2.81
N LEU A 179 16.14 3.04 -2.17
CA LEU A 179 16.41 4.34 -2.78
C LEU A 179 17.40 4.25 -3.95
N ASP A 180 18.34 3.31 -3.93
CA ASP A 180 19.19 3.02 -5.10
C ASP A 180 18.36 2.47 -6.29
N ASP A 181 17.32 1.66 -6.04
CA ASP A 181 16.39 1.23 -7.07
C ASP A 181 15.65 2.42 -7.70
N VAL A 182 15.16 3.34 -6.85
CA VAL A 182 14.52 4.59 -7.30
C VAL A 182 15.49 5.42 -8.15
N ARG A 183 16.75 5.53 -7.71
CA ARG A 183 17.81 6.24 -8.44
C ARG A 183 18.02 5.62 -9.82
N ARG A 184 18.21 4.32 -9.89
CA ARG A 184 18.39 3.60 -11.19
C ARG A 184 17.19 3.80 -12.13
N ARG A 185 16.01 3.93 -11.58
CA ARG A 185 14.76 4.08 -12.35
C ARG A 185 14.60 5.47 -12.94
N PHE A 186 14.92 6.54 -12.19
CA PHE A 186 14.59 7.91 -12.54
C PHE A 186 15.80 8.84 -12.74
N GLN A 187 16.98 8.40 -12.34
CA GLN A 187 18.23 9.15 -12.45
C GLN A 187 19.33 8.26 -13.08
N PRO A 188 19.12 7.69 -14.28
CA PRO A 188 20.15 6.90 -14.94
C PRO A 188 21.29 7.85 -15.32
N GLY A 189 22.42 7.72 -14.67
CA GLY A 189 23.65 8.47 -14.91
C GLY A 189 24.83 7.76 -14.26
N PRO A 190 26.07 8.06 -14.67
CA PRO A 190 27.24 7.41 -14.10
C PRO A 190 27.31 7.63 -12.59
N VAL A 191 27.79 6.61 -11.89
CA VAL A 191 28.09 6.61 -10.45
C VAL A 191 29.32 7.48 -10.21
#